data_c26c60887df1a366bda4004068944e7c
#
_entry.id   c26c60887df1a366bda4004068944e7c
#
_cell.length_a   1.000
_cell.length_b   1.000
_cell.length_c   1.000
_cell.angle_alpha   90.00
_cell.angle_beta   90.00
_cell.angle_gamma   90.00
#
_symmetry.space_group_name_H-M   'P 1'
#
loop_
_entity.id
_entity.type
_entity.pdbx_description
1 polymer ?
#
loop_
_entity_poly.entity_id
_entity_poly.type
_entity_poly.pdbx_seq_one_letter_code
_entity_poly.pdbx_strand_id
1 'polypeptide(L)'
;QSQKDISIALYASEEYVRVRLGVKAKHQSEADEFVKQTKKMIEEKLKGYLVENPNLFEEVMKKVNGFTILNECDFLLSDYFVNNGGPVFIHLTLKEHPLGEIVHVLLKYKEKEISFDIPLLVKASLSLSKLESKLIYQIDQLIR
;
A
#
# COMPACT_ATOMS: atom_id res chain seq x y z
N GLN A 1 35.83 -11.63 16.83
CA GLN A 1 34.92 -10.56 16.44
C GLN A 1 34.39 -10.80 15.05
N SER A 2 33.11 -10.93 14.96
CA SER A 2 32.48 -11.00 13.67
C SER A 2 32.39 -9.60 13.06
N GLN A 3 33.09 -9.40 11.95
CA GLN A 3 32.94 -8.19 11.17
C GLN A 3 31.74 -8.37 10.23
N LYS A 4 30.63 -7.77 10.58
CA LYS A 4 29.42 -7.78 9.74
C LYS A 4 29.17 -6.38 9.25
N ASP A 5 29.18 -6.23 7.93
CA ASP A 5 28.77 -5.00 7.29
C ASP A 5 27.31 -5.10 6.88
N ILE A 6 26.51 -4.15 7.37
CA ILE A 6 25.11 -4.07 7.05
C ILE A 6 24.90 -2.86 6.16
N SER A 7 24.22 -3.06 5.07
CA SER A 7 23.77 -1.97 4.23
C SER A 7 22.24 -1.98 4.08
N ILE A 8 21.66 -0.79 4.16
CA ILE A 8 20.24 -0.59 3.94
C ILE A 8 20.11 0.43 2.82
N ALA A 9 19.44 0.04 1.75
CA ALA A 9 19.17 0.93 0.64
C ALA A 9 17.66 1.14 0.51
N LEU A 10 17.26 2.40 0.29
CA LEU A 10 15.87 2.78 0.09
C LEU A 10 15.70 3.22 -1.37
N TYR A 11 14.73 2.62 -2.04
CA TYR A 11 14.37 2.98 -3.41
C TYR A 11 12.93 3.46 -3.41
N ALA A 12 12.73 4.75 -3.65
CA ALA A 12 11.40 5.35 -3.66
C ALA A 12 10.80 5.29 -5.06
N SER A 13 9.54 4.89 -5.14
CA SER A 13 8.70 5.04 -6.34
C SER A 13 7.46 5.83 -5.97
N GLU A 14 6.60 6.12 -6.93
CA GLU A 14 5.34 6.81 -6.65
C GLU A 14 4.38 5.97 -5.81
N GLU A 15 4.49 4.66 -5.88
CA GLU A 15 3.55 3.73 -5.27
C GLU A 15 4.07 3.13 -3.96
N TYR A 16 5.37 2.92 -3.84
CA TYR A 16 5.96 2.27 -2.68
C TYR A 16 7.42 2.66 -2.49
N VAL A 17 7.92 2.37 -1.31
CA VAL A 17 9.35 2.46 -1.00
C VAL A 17 9.88 1.04 -0.83
N ARG A 18 10.89 0.70 -1.63
CA ARG A 18 11.57 -0.60 -1.54
C ARG A 18 12.73 -0.50 -0.56
N VAL A 19 12.77 -1.41 0.39
CA VAL A 19 13.88 -1.52 1.34
C VAL A 19 14.70 -2.74 0.96
N ARG A 20 15.99 -2.52 0.68
CA ARG A 20 16.94 -3.59 0.38
C ARG A 20 17.93 -3.73 1.52
N LEU A 21 18.04 -4.93 2.04
CA LEU A 21 19.02 -5.27 3.07
C LEU A 21 20.16 -6.05 2.45
N GLY A 22 21.38 -5.61 2.71
CA GLY A 22 22.58 -6.32 2.33
C GLY A 22 23.44 -6.57 3.56
N VAL A 23 23.98 -7.77 3.68
CA VAL A 23 24.87 -8.15 4.77
C VAL A 23 26.09 -8.83 4.20
N LYS A 24 27.26 -8.36 4.62
CA LYS A 24 28.54 -9.05 4.34
C LYS A 24 28.96 -9.76 5.62
N ALA A 25 29.14 -11.07 5.54
CA ALA A 25 29.64 -11.88 6.65
C ALA A 25 30.64 -12.89 6.14
N LYS A 26 31.44 -13.44 7.04
CA LYS A 26 32.48 -14.39 6.71
C LYS A 26 31.91 -15.70 6.13
N HIS A 27 30.72 -16.09 6.59
CA HIS A 27 30.04 -17.29 6.13
C HIS A 27 28.61 -16.97 5.69
N GLN A 28 28.13 -17.66 4.67
CA GLN A 28 26.78 -17.47 4.14
C GLN A 28 25.69 -17.74 5.19
N SER A 29 25.89 -18.74 6.02
CA SER A 29 24.94 -19.07 7.08
C SER A 29 24.78 -17.93 8.12
N GLU A 30 25.87 -17.23 8.43
CA GLU A 30 25.81 -16.05 9.30
C GLU A 30 25.07 -14.90 8.65
N ALA A 31 25.34 -14.67 7.36
CA ALA A 31 24.66 -13.63 6.59
C ALA A 31 23.15 -13.87 6.54
N ASP A 32 22.75 -15.10 6.23
CA ASP A 32 21.33 -15.46 6.14
C ASP A 32 20.61 -15.29 7.46
N GLU A 33 21.21 -15.72 8.56
CA GLU A 33 20.63 -15.57 9.89
C GLU A 33 20.50 -14.09 10.28
N PHE A 34 21.50 -13.30 9.96
CA PHE A 34 21.50 -11.87 10.28
C PHE A 34 20.45 -11.10 9.48
N VAL A 35 20.31 -11.41 8.19
CA VAL A 35 19.27 -10.84 7.33
C VAL A 35 17.89 -11.19 7.88
N LYS A 36 17.68 -12.44 8.26
CA LYS A 36 16.42 -12.92 8.82
C LYS A 36 16.05 -12.17 10.10
N GLN A 37 16.99 -11.99 11.02
CA GLN A 37 16.77 -11.28 12.26
C GLN A 37 16.47 -9.78 12.01
N THR A 38 17.24 -9.15 11.14
CA THR A 38 17.07 -7.74 10.80
C THR A 38 15.75 -7.49 10.10
N LYS A 39 15.38 -8.37 9.16
CA LYS A 39 14.10 -8.30 8.46
C LYS A 39 12.93 -8.38 9.45
N LYS A 40 12.99 -9.32 10.39
CA LYS A 40 11.97 -9.49 11.42
C LYS A 40 11.83 -8.22 12.29
N MET A 41 12.94 -7.63 12.66
CA MET A 41 12.94 -6.40 13.47
C MET A 41 12.32 -5.23 12.72
N ILE A 42 12.62 -5.08 11.43
CA ILE A 42 12.04 -4.04 10.57
C ILE A 42 10.54 -4.28 10.39
N GLU A 43 10.13 -5.52 10.17
CA GLU A 43 8.72 -5.87 10.02
C GLU A 43 7.90 -5.52 11.27
N GLU A 44 8.45 -5.76 12.45
CA GLU A 44 7.79 -5.40 13.70
C GLU A 44 7.62 -3.89 13.85
N LYS A 45 8.63 -3.12 13.48
CA LYS A 45 8.59 -1.65 13.57
C LYS A 45 7.69 -1.01 12.53
N LEU A 46 7.58 -1.61 11.36
CA LEU A 46 6.82 -1.08 10.23
C LEU A 46 5.51 -1.84 10.02
N LYS A 47 5.05 -2.55 11.01
CA LYS A 47 3.81 -3.31 10.93
C LYS A 47 2.66 -2.44 10.43
N GLY A 48 1.98 -2.88 9.39
CA GLY A 48 0.91 -2.13 8.74
C GLY A 48 1.38 -1.25 7.57
N TYR A 49 2.68 -1.04 7.42
CA TYR A 49 3.25 -0.25 6.32
C TYR A 49 4.04 -1.09 5.31
N LEU A 50 4.36 -2.34 5.67
CA LEU A 50 5.12 -3.21 4.79
C LEU A 50 4.22 -3.91 3.78
N VAL A 51 4.65 -3.89 2.53
CA VAL A 51 4.05 -4.63 1.43
C VAL A 51 5.11 -5.61 0.93
N GLU A 52 4.85 -6.91 1.08
CA GLU A 52 5.81 -7.93 0.66
C GLU A 52 5.90 -8.07 -0.86
N ASN A 53 4.85 -7.69 -1.56
CA ASN A 53 4.74 -7.83 -2.99
C ASN A 53 4.65 -6.46 -3.67
N PRO A 54 5.64 -6.09 -4.53
CA PRO A 54 5.59 -4.84 -5.29
C PRO A 54 4.45 -4.81 -6.32
N ASN A 55 3.88 -5.97 -6.64
CA ASN A 55 2.75 -6.10 -7.57
C ASN A 55 1.43 -6.29 -6.83
N LEU A 56 1.24 -5.60 -5.73
CA LEU A 56 0.05 -5.73 -4.89
C LEU A 56 -1.25 -5.49 -5.67
N PHE A 57 -1.24 -4.53 -6.62
CA PHE A 57 -2.37 -4.30 -7.50
C PHE A 57 -2.78 -5.57 -8.25
N GLU A 58 -1.80 -6.24 -8.86
CA GLU A 58 -2.07 -7.46 -9.61
C GLU A 58 -2.57 -8.60 -8.72
N GLU A 59 -2.01 -8.72 -7.52
CA GLU A 59 -2.46 -9.74 -6.58
C GLU A 59 -3.89 -9.53 -6.12
N VAL A 60 -4.25 -8.29 -5.81
CA VAL A 60 -5.61 -7.95 -5.42
C VAL A 60 -6.56 -8.21 -6.59
N MET A 61 -6.17 -7.82 -7.82
CA MET A 61 -6.98 -8.05 -9.01
C MET A 61 -7.22 -9.54 -9.30
N LYS A 62 -6.28 -10.40 -8.93
CA LYS A 62 -6.47 -11.85 -9.06
C LYS A 62 -7.47 -12.40 -8.05
N LYS A 63 -7.57 -11.78 -6.89
CA LYS A 63 -8.49 -12.19 -5.81
C LYS A 63 -9.89 -11.62 -5.98
N VAL A 64 -9.97 -10.45 -6.61
CA VAL A 64 -11.23 -9.74 -6.84
C VAL A 64 -11.42 -9.47 -8.33
N ASN A 65 -12.54 -9.89 -8.87
CA ASN A 65 -12.86 -9.68 -10.29
C ASN A 65 -13.53 -8.32 -10.52
N GLY A 66 -12.96 -7.27 -9.96
CA GLY A 66 -13.48 -5.92 -10.09
C GLY A 66 -14.17 -5.41 -8.84
N PHE A 67 -14.77 -4.24 -8.98
CA PHE A 67 -15.31 -3.48 -7.86
C PHE A 67 -16.70 -2.95 -8.17
N THR A 68 -17.41 -2.54 -7.14
CA THR A 68 -18.58 -1.66 -7.25
C THR A 68 -18.13 -0.30 -6.75
N ILE A 69 -18.02 0.69 -7.65
CA ILE A 69 -17.42 1.98 -7.33
C ILE A 69 -18.47 3.09 -7.44
N LEU A 70 -18.61 3.83 -6.36
CA LEU A 70 -19.35 5.09 -6.34
C LEU A 70 -18.32 6.21 -6.11
N ASN A 71 -17.91 6.88 -7.19
CA ASN A 71 -16.95 7.97 -7.13
C ASN A 71 -17.67 9.31 -7.26
N GLU A 72 -17.83 10.00 -6.17
CA GLU A 72 -18.42 11.33 -6.11
C GLU A 72 -17.38 12.46 -6.16
N CYS A 73 -16.11 12.10 -6.42
CA CYS A 73 -15.03 13.05 -6.60
C CYS A 73 -14.95 13.52 -8.05
N ASP A 74 -14.15 14.55 -8.30
CA ASP A 74 -13.96 15.16 -9.62
C ASP A 74 -12.78 14.58 -10.40
N PHE A 75 -12.21 13.47 -9.94
CA PHE A 75 -11.12 12.78 -10.62
C PHE A 75 -11.51 11.34 -10.96
N LEU A 76 -10.80 10.74 -11.90
CA LEU A 76 -11.01 9.35 -12.31
C LEU A 76 -9.92 8.46 -11.69
N LEU A 77 -10.33 7.28 -11.26
CA LEU A 77 -9.39 6.23 -10.87
C LEU A 77 -8.76 5.60 -12.12
N SER A 78 -7.58 5.02 -11.95
CA SER A 78 -6.90 4.31 -13.04
C SER A 78 -7.66 3.05 -13.46
N ASP A 79 -7.25 2.47 -14.59
CA ASP A 79 -7.88 1.30 -15.19
C ASP A 79 -7.80 0.03 -14.32
N TYR A 80 -6.96 0.03 -13.29
CA TYR A 80 -6.94 -1.06 -12.31
C TYR A 80 -8.27 -1.18 -11.55
N PHE A 81 -8.99 -0.08 -11.39
CA PHE A 81 -10.25 -0.05 -10.66
C PHE A 81 -11.42 -0.17 -11.63
N VAL A 82 -11.75 -1.41 -11.97
CA VAL A 82 -12.85 -1.71 -12.89
C VAL A 82 -14.17 -1.71 -12.13
N ASN A 83 -15.08 -0.80 -12.50
CA ASN A 83 -16.42 -0.73 -11.92
C ASN A 83 -17.37 -1.65 -12.72
N ASN A 84 -17.46 -2.90 -12.30
CA ASN A 84 -18.24 -3.93 -13.00
C ASN A 84 -19.21 -4.69 -12.10
N GLY A 85 -19.54 -4.11 -10.95
CA GLY A 85 -20.42 -4.77 -9.98
C GLY A 85 -19.74 -5.82 -9.12
N GLY A 86 -18.40 -5.76 -9.01
CA GLY A 86 -17.61 -6.71 -8.21
C GLY A 86 -17.89 -6.64 -6.71
N PRO A 87 -17.33 -7.60 -5.97
CA PRO A 87 -17.69 -7.82 -4.56
C PRO A 87 -17.15 -6.78 -3.58
N VAL A 88 -16.13 -6.00 -3.97
CA VAL A 88 -15.58 -4.94 -3.13
C VAL A 88 -16.27 -3.63 -3.51
N PHE A 89 -16.92 -3.00 -2.54
CA PHE A 89 -17.56 -1.71 -2.73
C PHE A 89 -16.61 -0.59 -2.31
N ILE A 90 -16.46 0.41 -3.18
CA ILE A 90 -15.64 1.60 -2.94
C ILE A 90 -16.51 2.83 -3.10
N HIS A 91 -16.61 3.64 -2.05
CA HIS A 91 -17.30 4.91 -2.09
C HIS A 91 -16.30 6.02 -1.78
N LEU A 92 -16.13 6.94 -2.72
CA LEU A 92 -15.24 8.09 -2.60
C LEU A 92 -16.07 9.36 -2.56
N THR A 93 -15.89 10.16 -1.52
CA THR A 93 -16.50 11.47 -1.40
C THR A 93 -15.44 12.52 -1.12
N LEU A 94 -15.64 13.72 -1.64
CA LEU A 94 -14.73 14.84 -1.45
C LEU A 94 -15.26 15.73 -0.33
N LYS A 95 -14.40 16.03 0.64
CA LYS A 95 -14.70 16.95 1.72
C LYS A 95 -13.78 18.15 1.64
N GLU A 96 -14.35 19.33 1.84
CA GLU A 96 -13.57 20.55 1.96
C GLU A 96 -12.97 20.65 3.36
N HIS A 97 -11.71 21.06 3.40
CA HIS A 97 -10.98 21.31 4.63
C HIS A 97 -10.24 22.63 4.50
N PRO A 98 -10.04 23.41 5.59
CA PRO A 98 -9.33 24.70 5.51
C PRO A 98 -7.95 24.64 4.88
N LEU A 99 -7.27 23.48 4.94
CA LEU A 99 -5.93 23.28 4.41
C LEU A 99 -5.92 22.55 3.05
N GLY A 100 -7.07 22.34 2.43
CA GLY A 100 -7.15 21.65 1.14
C GLY A 100 -8.37 20.74 1.05
N GLU A 101 -8.27 19.72 0.22
CA GLU A 101 -9.35 18.75 0.02
C GLU A 101 -9.00 17.42 0.68
N ILE A 102 -10.02 16.74 1.19
CA ILE A 102 -9.88 15.43 1.78
C ILE A 102 -10.83 14.47 1.07
N VAL A 103 -10.30 13.33 0.62
CA VAL A 103 -11.11 12.24 0.08
C VAL A 103 -11.49 11.33 1.24
N HIS A 104 -12.79 11.19 1.47
CA HIS A 104 -13.32 10.22 2.40
C HIS A 104 -13.57 8.92 1.67
N VAL A 105 -13.00 7.82 2.16
CA VAL A 105 -13.10 6.50 1.54
C VAL A 105 -13.91 5.58 2.44
N LEU A 106 -14.89 4.92 1.86
CA LEU A 106 -15.63 3.84 2.50
C LEU A 106 -15.42 2.58 1.68
N LEU A 107 -14.93 1.53 2.31
CA LEU A 107 -14.72 0.22 1.70
C LEU A 107 -15.59 -0.81 2.38
N LYS A 108 -16.26 -1.65 1.59
CA LYS A 108 -17.08 -2.76 2.09
C LYS A 108 -16.73 -4.04 1.35
N TYR A 109 -16.58 -5.11 2.09
CA TYR A 109 -16.41 -6.45 1.54
C TYR A 109 -17.09 -7.46 2.45
N LYS A 110 -18.11 -8.15 1.92
CA LYS A 110 -18.96 -9.04 2.71
C LYS A 110 -19.55 -8.29 3.91
N GLU A 111 -19.28 -8.73 5.12
CA GLU A 111 -19.75 -8.07 6.35
C GLU A 111 -18.73 -7.09 6.95
N LYS A 112 -17.59 -6.92 6.29
CA LYS A 112 -16.53 -6.02 6.74
C LYS A 112 -16.69 -4.64 6.12
N GLU A 113 -16.45 -3.63 6.92
CA GLU A 113 -16.52 -2.23 6.48
C GLU A 113 -15.41 -1.44 7.16
N ILE A 114 -14.71 -0.62 6.39
CA ILE A 114 -13.73 0.33 6.91
C ILE A 114 -13.90 1.68 6.23
N SER A 115 -13.57 2.75 6.94
CA SER A 115 -13.54 4.09 6.36
C SER A 115 -12.30 4.83 6.83
N PHE A 116 -11.79 5.71 5.97
CA PHE A 116 -10.62 6.52 6.28
C PHE A 116 -10.58 7.75 5.37
N ASP A 117 -9.78 8.73 5.76
CA ASP A 117 -9.61 9.97 5.01
C ASP A 117 -8.22 10.04 4.42
N ILE A 118 -8.12 10.54 3.18
CA ILE A 118 -6.84 10.77 2.50
C ILE A 118 -6.77 12.23 2.09
N PRO A 119 -5.80 13.00 2.62
CA PRO A 119 -5.63 14.38 2.20
C PRO A 119 -5.05 14.46 0.79
N LEU A 120 -5.63 15.33 -0.04
CA LEU A 120 -5.09 15.65 -1.36
C LEU A 120 -4.22 16.89 -1.25
N LEU A 121 -2.91 16.69 -1.33
CA LEU A 121 -1.93 17.78 -1.22
C LEU A 121 -1.29 18.05 -2.58
N VAL A 122 -1.37 19.29 -3.00
CA VAL A 122 -0.54 20.08 -3.93
C VAL A 122 -0.31 19.61 -5.38
N LYS A 123 -0.21 18.33 -5.73
CA LYS A 123 -0.09 17.86 -7.11
C LYS A 123 -1.04 16.72 -7.38
N ALA A 124 -2.01 16.95 -8.24
CA ALA A 124 -3.08 15.99 -8.52
C ALA A 124 -2.57 14.59 -8.90
N SER A 125 -1.53 14.47 -9.72
CA SER A 125 -0.99 13.19 -10.15
C SER A 125 -0.35 12.38 -9.02
N LEU A 126 0.43 13.03 -8.15
CA LEU A 126 1.04 12.38 -6.99
C LEU A 126 0.00 12.01 -5.93
N SER A 127 -1.00 12.86 -5.76
CA SER A 127 -2.10 12.59 -4.81
C SER A 127 -2.93 11.40 -5.25
N LEU A 128 -3.21 11.27 -6.56
CA LEU A 128 -3.96 10.13 -7.09
C LEU A 128 -3.20 8.82 -6.92
N SER A 129 -1.90 8.82 -7.21
CA SER A 129 -1.06 7.62 -7.02
C SER A 129 -1.05 7.18 -5.56
N LYS A 130 -0.90 8.11 -4.63
CA LYS A 130 -0.97 7.82 -3.20
C LYS A 130 -2.34 7.30 -2.76
N LEU A 131 -3.41 7.91 -3.29
CA LEU A 131 -4.77 7.47 -3.03
C LEU A 131 -4.96 6.02 -3.46
N GLU A 132 -4.58 5.69 -4.68
CA GLU A 132 -4.74 4.34 -5.23
C GLU A 132 -3.90 3.31 -4.50
N SER A 133 -2.66 3.64 -4.15
CA SER A 133 -1.80 2.76 -3.36
C SER A 133 -2.40 2.46 -1.99
N LYS A 134 -2.95 3.46 -1.35
CA LYS A 134 -3.61 3.30 -0.06
C LYS A 134 -4.91 2.50 -0.17
N LEU A 135 -5.67 2.73 -1.25
CA LEU A 135 -6.87 1.95 -1.53
C LEU A 135 -6.55 0.46 -1.67
N ILE A 136 -5.57 0.13 -2.50
CA ILE A 136 -5.18 -1.26 -2.73
C ILE A 136 -4.66 -1.92 -1.46
N TYR A 137 -3.86 -1.21 -0.69
CA TYR A 137 -3.39 -1.73 0.58
C TYR A 137 -4.55 -2.06 1.52
N GLN A 138 -5.49 -1.15 1.68
CA GLN A 138 -6.64 -1.35 2.55
C GLN A 138 -7.58 -2.43 2.02
N ILE A 139 -7.77 -2.51 0.72
CA ILE A 139 -8.57 -3.58 0.09
C ILE A 139 -7.91 -4.94 0.35
N ASP A 140 -6.60 -5.05 0.19
CA ASP A 140 -5.87 -6.29 0.47
C ASP A 140 -6.08 -6.73 1.92
N GLN A 141 -6.03 -5.82 2.87
CA GLN A 141 -6.31 -6.12 4.28
C GLN A 141 -7.76 -6.55 4.49
N LEU A 142 -8.69 -5.91 3.81
CA LEU A 142 -10.11 -6.16 3.97
C LEU A 142 -10.55 -7.53 3.45
N ILE A 143 -9.96 -7.98 2.36
CA ILE A 143 -10.30 -9.27 1.72
C ILE A 143 -9.56 -10.48 2.30
N ARG A 144 -8.63 -10.26 3.19
CA ARG A 144 -7.90 -11.34 3.88
C ARG A 144 -8.75 -12.16 4.83
#